data_3e53fb3b49fb2d8403b80b86c8e01f57
#
_entry.id   3e53fb3b49fb2d8403b80b86c8e01f57
#
_cell.length_a   1.000
_cell.length_b   1.000
_cell.length_c   1.000
_cell.angle_alpha   90.00
_cell.angle_beta   90.00
_cell.angle_gamma   90.00
#
_symmetry.space_group_name_H-M   'P 1'
#
loop_
_entity.id
_entity.type
_entity.pdbx_description
1 polymer ?
#
loop_
_entity_poly.entity_id
_entity_poly.type
_entity_poly.pdbx_seq_one_letter_code
_entity_poly.pdbx_strand_id
1 'polypeptide(L)'
;MPESENLRAETLALFVALNLTLKEEVELFTRRLEVEVARMSRAGMSKEVIYAVLLQDAKEGGRLFGAFGNSVKGHLYGGISDASIIGEMDFYDRMGVDTTEMMWMSVSKQPCPDCHARAGEVETKGAWEMLGLPGTGWSVCRSSCMCRLEPTGINAPEEVKL
;
A
#
# COMPACT_ATOMS: atom_id res chain seq x y z
N MET A 1 20.80 -19.62 -10.32
CA MET A 1 21.30 -18.23 -10.28
C MET A 1 20.48 -17.20 -11.12
N PRO A 2 19.62 -17.55 -12.07
CA PRO A 2 18.76 -16.56 -12.75
C PRO A 2 17.64 -15.97 -11.87
N GLU A 3 17.18 -16.69 -10.86
CA GLU A 3 16.07 -16.25 -9.97
C GLU A 3 16.40 -15.03 -9.09
N SER A 4 17.64 -14.92 -8.62
CA SER A 4 18.06 -13.76 -7.83
C SER A 4 18.15 -12.45 -8.65
N GLU A 5 18.32 -12.56 -9.96
CA GLU A 5 18.32 -11.40 -10.86
C GLU A 5 16.89 -10.91 -11.12
N ASN A 6 15.93 -11.82 -11.21
CA ASN A 6 14.51 -11.49 -11.41
C ASN A 6 13.94 -10.76 -10.19
N LEU A 7 14.18 -11.28 -8.98
CA LEU A 7 13.75 -10.61 -7.73
C LEU A 7 14.35 -9.21 -7.59
N ARG A 8 15.61 -9.02 -7.99
CA ARG A 8 16.24 -7.69 -7.98
C ARG A 8 15.58 -6.75 -8.99
N ALA A 9 15.23 -7.23 -10.17
CA ALA A 9 14.55 -6.45 -11.18
C ALA A 9 13.14 -6.03 -10.74
N GLU A 10 12.37 -6.93 -10.16
CA GLU A 10 11.04 -6.65 -9.61
C GLU A 10 11.09 -5.66 -8.45
N THR A 11 12.02 -5.86 -7.51
CA THR A 11 12.22 -4.93 -6.39
C THR A 11 12.63 -3.53 -6.88
N LEU A 12 13.50 -3.45 -7.88
CA LEU A 12 13.90 -2.19 -8.48
C LEU A 12 12.73 -1.51 -9.19
N ALA A 13 11.94 -2.25 -9.95
CA ALA A 13 10.75 -1.74 -10.63
C ALA A 13 9.74 -1.17 -9.63
N LEU A 14 9.47 -1.88 -8.54
CA LEU A 14 8.61 -1.41 -7.45
C LEU A 14 9.14 -0.13 -6.81
N PHE A 15 10.44 -0.07 -6.54
CA PHE A 15 11.09 1.12 -5.98
C PHE A 15 11.00 2.32 -6.91
N VAL A 16 11.18 2.12 -8.22
CA VAL A 16 11.04 3.17 -9.23
C VAL A 16 9.58 3.65 -9.31
N ALA A 17 8.62 2.73 -9.33
CA ALA A 17 7.20 3.08 -9.34
C ALA A 17 6.80 3.89 -8.10
N LEU A 18 7.22 3.48 -6.91
CA LEU A 18 6.99 4.21 -5.66
C LEU A 18 7.58 5.63 -5.70
N ASN A 19 8.81 5.78 -6.18
CA ASN A 19 9.44 7.10 -6.31
C ASN A 19 8.68 8.02 -7.28
N LEU A 20 8.20 7.49 -8.41
CA LEU A 20 7.39 8.26 -9.36
C LEU A 20 6.08 8.72 -8.73
N THR A 21 5.37 7.83 -8.05
CA THR A 21 4.13 8.15 -7.35
C THR A 21 4.33 9.21 -6.27
N LEU A 22 5.38 9.10 -5.45
CA LEU A 22 5.70 10.10 -4.43
C LEU A 22 6.03 11.46 -5.05
N LYS A 23 6.74 11.48 -6.19
CA LYS A 23 7.01 12.71 -6.93
C LYS A 23 5.73 13.39 -7.41
N GLU A 24 4.81 12.63 -8.00
CA GLU A 24 3.50 13.14 -8.44
C GLU A 24 2.69 13.72 -7.27
N GLU A 25 2.70 13.06 -6.12
CA GLU A 25 2.03 13.56 -4.91
C GLU A 25 2.63 14.89 -4.41
N VAL A 26 3.96 15.02 -4.44
CA VAL A 26 4.63 16.28 -4.09
C VAL A 26 4.25 17.40 -5.06
N GLU A 27 4.22 17.12 -6.36
CA GLU A 27 3.81 18.09 -7.37
C GLU A 27 2.35 18.52 -7.20
N LEU A 28 1.46 17.57 -6.93
CA LEU A 28 0.05 17.84 -6.68
C LEU A 28 -0.14 18.67 -5.40
N PHE A 29 0.56 18.34 -4.34
CA PHE A 29 0.56 19.10 -3.09
C PHE A 29 1.05 20.54 -3.31
N THR A 30 2.15 20.71 -4.04
CA THR A 30 2.69 22.04 -4.35
C THR A 30 1.68 22.91 -5.07
N ARG A 31 0.99 22.37 -6.09
CA ARG A 31 -0.08 23.09 -6.81
C ARG A 31 -1.23 23.47 -5.89
N ARG A 32 -1.67 22.57 -5.01
CA ARG A 32 -2.73 22.85 -4.01
C ARG A 32 -2.31 23.95 -3.04
N LEU A 33 -1.06 23.91 -2.59
CA LEU A 33 -0.49 24.94 -1.72
C LEU A 33 -0.47 26.32 -2.40
N GLU A 34 -0.02 26.39 -3.65
CA GLU A 34 0.00 27.62 -4.45
C GLU A 34 -1.41 28.20 -4.62
N VAL A 35 -2.40 27.37 -4.93
CA VAL A 35 -3.79 27.79 -5.07
C VAL A 35 -4.33 28.33 -3.74
N GLU A 36 -4.03 27.69 -2.63
CA GLU A 36 -4.50 28.10 -1.31
C GLU A 36 -3.84 29.41 -0.87
N VAL A 37 -2.55 29.58 -1.08
CA VAL A 37 -1.82 30.84 -0.83
C VAL A 37 -2.39 31.96 -1.68
N ALA A 38 -2.63 31.73 -2.97
CA ALA A 38 -3.23 32.72 -3.85
C ALA A 38 -4.66 33.08 -3.44
N ARG A 39 -5.44 32.13 -2.94
CA ARG A 39 -6.79 32.36 -2.40
C ARG A 39 -6.74 33.27 -1.16
N MET A 40 -5.87 32.98 -0.20
CA MET A 40 -5.70 33.77 1.02
C MET A 40 -5.18 35.18 0.72
N SER A 41 -4.22 35.30 -0.19
CA SER A 41 -3.70 36.60 -0.64
C SER A 41 -4.76 37.45 -1.30
N ARG A 42 -5.62 36.86 -2.14
CA ARG A 42 -6.76 37.58 -2.76
C ARG A 42 -7.84 37.98 -1.74
N ALA A 43 -7.94 37.24 -0.64
CA ALA A 43 -8.82 37.62 0.49
C ALA A 43 -8.20 38.71 1.37
N GLY A 44 -7.04 39.29 1.01
CA GLY A 44 -6.39 40.37 1.72
C GLY A 44 -5.61 39.98 2.97
N MET A 45 -5.30 38.68 3.14
CA MET A 45 -4.48 38.23 4.27
C MET A 45 -3.03 38.66 4.08
N SER A 46 -2.38 39.12 5.16
CA SER A 46 -0.93 39.39 5.13
C SER A 46 -0.10 38.11 5.04
N LYS A 47 1.14 38.25 4.63
CA LYS A 47 2.07 37.09 4.53
C LYS A 47 2.23 36.36 5.88
N GLU A 48 2.30 37.12 6.97
CA GLU A 48 2.46 36.57 8.33
C GLU A 48 1.25 35.75 8.73
N VAL A 49 0.03 36.21 8.39
CA VAL A 49 -1.22 35.49 8.65
C VAL A 49 -1.28 34.22 7.80
N ILE A 50 -0.96 34.30 6.51
CA ILE A 50 -0.92 33.14 5.62
C ILE A 50 0.07 32.09 6.17
N TYR A 51 1.27 32.52 6.55
CA TYR A 51 2.28 31.64 7.13
C TYR A 51 1.78 30.97 8.42
N ALA A 52 1.16 31.73 9.33
CA ALA A 52 0.62 31.20 10.58
C ALA A 52 -0.48 30.14 10.34
N VAL A 53 -1.38 30.39 9.39
CA VAL A 53 -2.45 29.45 9.02
C VAL A 53 -1.87 28.16 8.44
N LEU A 54 -0.91 28.25 7.54
CA LEU A 54 -0.27 27.08 6.93
C LEU A 54 0.55 26.30 7.95
N LEU A 55 1.25 26.99 8.85
CA LEU A 55 2.00 26.34 9.92
C LEU A 55 1.08 25.60 10.90
N GLN A 56 -0.09 26.18 11.21
CA GLN A 56 -1.08 25.54 12.05
C GLN A 56 -1.67 24.29 11.36
N ASP A 57 -2.05 24.37 10.08
CA ASP A 57 -2.51 23.22 9.29
C ASP A 57 -1.46 22.09 9.26
N ALA A 58 -0.17 22.45 9.11
CA ALA A 58 0.91 21.48 9.14
C ALA A 58 1.08 20.80 10.50
N LYS A 59 0.97 21.55 11.61
CA LYS A 59 1.11 21.01 12.97
C LYS A 59 -0.05 20.11 13.39
N GLU A 60 -1.25 20.46 12.99
CA GLU A 60 -2.48 19.75 13.39
C GLU A 60 -2.86 18.62 12.42
N GLY A 61 -2.12 18.47 11.32
CA GLY A 61 -2.51 17.52 10.27
C GLY A 61 -3.84 17.93 9.62
N GLY A 62 -3.98 19.22 9.34
CA GLY A 62 -5.20 19.79 8.81
C GLY A 62 -5.49 19.42 7.35
N ARG A 63 -6.41 20.16 6.74
CA ARG A 63 -6.96 19.83 5.42
C ARG A 63 -5.91 19.71 4.31
N LEU A 64 -4.86 20.53 4.33
CA LEU A 64 -3.85 20.55 3.27
C LEU A 64 -2.71 19.58 3.58
N PHE A 65 -2.02 19.77 4.70
CA PHE A 65 -0.86 18.96 5.07
C PHE A 65 -1.25 17.56 5.58
N GLY A 66 -2.38 17.42 6.27
CA GLY A 66 -2.88 16.11 6.70
C GLY A 66 -3.31 15.25 5.52
N ALA A 67 -3.98 15.82 4.52
CA ALA A 67 -4.33 15.08 3.31
C ALA A 67 -3.08 14.61 2.55
N PHE A 68 -2.08 15.47 2.40
CA PHE A 68 -0.80 15.10 1.80
C PHE A 68 -0.09 13.99 2.58
N GLY A 69 0.04 14.15 3.91
CA GLY A 69 0.67 13.15 4.76
C GLY A 69 -0.03 11.79 4.71
N ASN A 70 -1.36 11.78 4.66
CA ASN A 70 -2.13 10.54 4.52
C ASN A 70 -1.95 9.89 3.14
N SER A 71 -1.88 10.68 2.07
CA SER A 71 -1.61 10.17 0.72
C SER A 71 -0.22 9.53 0.64
N VAL A 72 0.81 10.23 1.12
CA VAL A 72 2.19 9.68 1.17
C VAL A 72 2.26 8.39 1.99
N LYS A 73 1.64 8.37 3.17
CA LYS A 73 1.56 7.13 3.98
C LYS A 73 0.87 6.00 3.24
N GLY A 74 -0.22 6.28 2.54
CA GLY A 74 -0.94 5.31 1.74
C GLY A 74 -0.05 4.66 0.67
N HIS A 75 0.70 5.46 -0.07
CA HIS A 75 1.62 4.95 -1.09
C HIS A 75 2.79 4.15 -0.49
N LEU A 76 3.35 4.61 0.64
CA LEU A 76 4.41 3.87 1.34
C LEU A 76 3.92 2.52 1.86
N TYR A 77 2.75 2.46 2.49
CA TYR A 77 2.18 1.21 2.97
C TYR A 77 1.85 0.25 1.82
N GLY A 78 1.30 0.77 0.71
CA GLY A 78 1.08 -0.03 -0.50
C GLY A 78 2.36 -0.64 -1.02
N GLY A 79 3.41 0.16 -1.20
CA GLY A 79 4.72 -0.33 -1.67
C GLY A 79 5.37 -1.35 -0.72
N ILE A 80 5.22 -1.18 0.60
CA ILE A 80 5.71 -2.17 1.58
C ILE A 80 4.90 -3.47 1.48
N SER A 81 3.58 -3.38 1.31
CA SER A 81 2.72 -4.55 1.14
C SER A 81 3.09 -5.33 -0.12
N ASP A 82 3.26 -4.65 -1.24
CA ASP A 82 3.66 -5.27 -2.51
C ASP A 82 5.02 -5.96 -2.40
N ALA A 83 6.00 -5.28 -1.77
CA ALA A 83 7.33 -5.87 -1.51
C ALA A 83 7.26 -7.10 -0.61
N SER A 84 6.38 -7.10 0.41
CA SER A 84 6.16 -8.25 1.29
C SER A 84 5.60 -9.44 0.52
N ILE A 85 4.58 -9.22 -0.33
CA ILE A 85 3.98 -10.28 -1.15
C ILE A 85 5.01 -10.88 -2.11
N ILE A 86 5.78 -10.04 -2.80
CA ILE A 86 6.86 -10.50 -3.69
C ILE A 86 7.87 -11.34 -2.91
N GLY A 87 8.28 -10.89 -1.74
CA GLY A 87 9.23 -11.62 -0.88
C GLY A 87 8.68 -12.94 -0.35
N GLU A 88 7.41 -13.00 0.01
CA GLU A 88 6.74 -14.23 0.42
C GLU A 88 6.65 -15.23 -0.73
N MET A 89 6.30 -14.80 -1.93
CA MET A 89 6.23 -15.65 -3.11
C MET A 89 7.62 -16.22 -3.47
N ASP A 90 8.67 -15.39 -3.48
CA ASP A 90 10.03 -15.83 -3.71
C ASP A 90 10.49 -16.84 -2.63
N PHE A 91 10.11 -16.62 -1.38
CA PHE A 91 10.39 -17.58 -0.30
C PHE A 91 9.72 -18.93 -0.55
N TYR A 92 8.43 -18.95 -0.93
CA TYR A 92 7.72 -20.20 -1.23
C TYR A 92 8.33 -20.92 -2.41
N ASP A 93 8.67 -20.20 -3.48
CA ASP A 93 9.30 -20.78 -4.67
C ASP A 93 10.66 -21.41 -4.31
N ARG A 94 11.48 -20.78 -3.47
CA ARG A 94 12.77 -21.34 -2.98
C ARG A 94 12.60 -22.56 -2.09
N MET A 95 11.54 -22.58 -1.31
CA MET A 95 11.23 -23.73 -0.44
C MET A 95 10.58 -24.89 -1.21
N GLY A 96 10.33 -24.73 -2.52
CA GLY A 96 9.66 -25.72 -3.34
C GLY A 96 8.19 -25.92 -2.97
N VAL A 97 7.57 -24.94 -2.36
CA VAL A 97 6.15 -24.96 -2.02
C VAL A 97 5.34 -24.69 -3.30
N ASP A 98 4.33 -25.52 -3.55
CA ASP A 98 3.43 -25.31 -4.67
C ASP A 98 2.58 -24.03 -4.47
N THR A 99 2.85 -23.02 -5.28
CA THR A 99 2.14 -21.74 -5.28
C THR A 99 1.09 -21.65 -6.39
N THR A 100 0.76 -22.76 -7.03
CA THR A 100 -0.23 -22.81 -8.12
C THR A 100 -1.60 -22.32 -7.63
N GLU A 101 -1.99 -22.72 -6.43
CA GLU A 101 -3.23 -22.31 -5.78
C GLU A 101 -2.92 -21.60 -4.46
N MET A 102 -3.48 -20.38 -4.34
CA MET A 102 -3.29 -19.50 -3.20
C MET A 102 -4.62 -19.16 -2.56
N MET A 103 -4.70 -19.30 -1.25
CA MET A 103 -5.90 -18.97 -0.47
C MET A 103 -5.80 -17.57 0.12
N TRP A 104 -6.90 -16.80 0.01
CA TRP A 104 -6.98 -15.49 0.67
C TRP A 104 -7.19 -15.65 2.17
N MET A 105 -6.19 -15.21 2.95
CA MET A 105 -6.23 -15.25 4.41
C MET A 105 -6.53 -13.88 4.98
N SER A 106 -7.62 -13.78 5.73
CA SER A 106 -7.94 -12.59 6.50
C SER A 106 -7.28 -12.66 7.88
N VAL A 107 -6.32 -11.77 8.15
CA VAL A 107 -5.60 -11.72 9.43
C VAL A 107 -6.29 -10.79 10.43
N SER A 108 -7.12 -9.86 9.96
CA SER A 108 -7.84 -8.92 10.82
C SER A 108 -9.04 -9.58 11.51
N LYS A 109 -9.25 -9.25 12.79
CA LYS A 109 -10.47 -9.61 13.51
C LYS A 109 -11.74 -8.94 12.94
N GLN A 110 -11.57 -7.83 12.25
CA GLN A 110 -12.62 -7.06 11.60
C GLN A 110 -12.13 -6.68 10.18
N PRO A 111 -12.13 -7.63 9.23
CA PRO A 111 -11.77 -7.35 7.86
C PRO A 111 -12.77 -6.39 7.22
N CYS A 112 -12.31 -5.61 6.24
CA CYS A 112 -13.22 -4.82 5.44
C CYS A 112 -14.17 -5.74 4.63
N PRO A 113 -15.34 -5.25 4.16
CA PRO A 113 -16.31 -6.08 3.45
C PRO A 113 -15.71 -6.84 2.26
N ASP A 114 -14.83 -6.19 1.49
CA ASP A 114 -14.21 -6.79 0.31
C ASP A 114 -13.27 -7.93 0.69
N CYS A 115 -12.42 -7.72 1.72
CA CYS A 115 -11.53 -8.76 2.22
C CYS A 115 -12.28 -9.90 2.91
N HIS A 116 -13.39 -9.59 3.58
CA HIS A 116 -14.26 -10.61 4.18
C HIS A 116 -14.88 -11.50 3.12
N ALA A 117 -15.35 -10.92 2.00
CA ALA A 117 -15.93 -11.66 0.90
C ALA A 117 -14.96 -12.66 0.27
N ARG A 118 -13.66 -12.30 0.23
CA ARG A 118 -12.60 -13.17 -0.35
C ARG A 118 -11.97 -14.15 0.64
N ALA A 119 -12.23 -13.99 1.93
CA ALA A 119 -11.62 -14.84 2.96
C ALA A 119 -11.95 -16.33 2.73
N GLY A 120 -10.90 -17.15 2.56
CA GLY A 120 -11.01 -18.57 2.27
C GLY A 120 -11.19 -18.92 0.78
N GLU A 121 -11.31 -17.93 -0.11
CA GLU A 121 -11.31 -18.20 -1.55
C GLU A 121 -9.92 -18.66 -2.01
N VAL A 122 -9.91 -19.62 -2.93
CA VAL A 122 -8.70 -20.22 -3.50
C VAL A 122 -8.69 -19.92 -4.99
N GLU A 123 -7.60 -19.34 -5.45
CA GLU A 123 -7.38 -19.00 -6.84
C GLU A 123 -5.90 -19.17 -7.20
N THR A 124 -5.61 -19.22 -8.49
CA THR A 124 -4.24 -19.20 -8.97
C THR A 124 -3.58 -17.84 -8.68
N LYS A 125 -2.25 -17.82 -8.53
CA LYS A 125 -1.48 -16.58 -8.38
C LYS A 125 -1.84 -15.56 -9.46
N GLY A 126 -1.87 -15.97 -10.72
CA GLY A 126 -2.22 -15.09 -11.85
C GLY A 126 -3.66 -14.55 -11.79
N ALA A 127 -4.61 -15.35 -11.28
CA ALA A 127 -5.96 -14.89 -11.05
C ALA A 127 -6.01 -13.81 -9.96
N TRP A 128 -5.31 -14.00 -8.85
CA TRP A 128 -5.19 -13.00 -7.79
C TRP A 128 -4.54 -11.69 -8.26
N GLU A 129 -3.50 -11.77 -9.11
CA GLU A 129 -2.88 -10.58 -9.71
C GLU A 129 -3.90 -9.77 -10.54
N MET A 130 -4.78 -10.43 -11.29
CA MET A 130 -5.84 -9.77 -12.06
C MET A 130 -6.99 -9.26 -11.17
N LEU A 131 -7.36 -9.99 -10.14
CA LEU A 131 -8.45 -9.65 -9.22
C LEU A 131 -8.04 -8.58 -8.19
N GLY A 132 -6.75 -8.37 -7.98
CA GLY A 132 -6.15 -7.46 -7.02
C GLY A 132 -5.62 -8.17 -5.78
N LEU A 133 -4.33 -7.99 -5.53
CA LEU A 133 -3.59 -8.53 -4.39
C LEU A 133 -3.93 -7.80 -3.08
N PRO A 134 -3.72 -8.40 -1.90
CA PRO A 134 -3.87 -7.72 -0.62
C PRO A 134 -3.00 -6.46 -0.56
N GLY A 135 -3.56 -5.32 -0.12
CA GLY A 135 -2.82 -4.07 0.03
C GLY A 135 -2.61 -3.24 -1.25
N THR A 136 -2.98 -3.76 -2.43
CA THR A 136 -2.77 -3.06 -3.72
C THR A 136 -3.82 -1.99 -4.06
N GLY A 137 -4.71 -1.67 -3.11
CA GLY A 137 -5.63 -0.53 -3.24
C GLY A 137 -6.98 -0.82 -3.87
N TRP A 138 -7.26 -2.06 -4.34
CA TRP A 138 -8.53 -2.45 -4.95
C TRP A 138 -9.69 -2.48 -3.94
N SER A 139 -9.42 -2.75 -2.65
CA SER A 139 -10.42 -2.91 -1.59
C SER A 139 -10.61 -1.63 -0.77
N VAL A 140 -11.68 -1.56 0.03
CA VAL A 140 -11.98 -0.43 0.93
C VAL A 140 -10.84 -0.14 1.91
N CYS A 141 -10.14 -1.16 2.40
CA CYS A 141 -8.99 -0.97 3.29
C CYS A 141 -7.72 -0.50 2.56
N ARG A 142 -7.71 -0.53 1.22
CA ARG A 142 -6.61 -0.07 0.37
C ARG A 142 -5.25 -0.63 0.83
N SER A 143 -4.25 0.26 0.95
CA SER A 143 -2.91 -0.06 1.43
C SER A 143 -2.82 -0.43 2.92
N SER A 144 -3.88 -0.25 3.69
CA SER A 144 -3.97 -0.71 5.09
C SER A 144 -4.48 -2.14 5.23
N CYS A 145 -4.55 -2.89 4.12
CA CYS A 145 -4.94 -4.29 4.11
C CYS A 145 -3.88 -5.13 4.84
N MET A 146 -4.33 -5.93 5.79
CA MET A 146 -3.48 -6.89 6.52
C MET A 146 -3.71 -8.34 6.08
N CYS A 147 -4.54 -8.55 5.05
CA CYS A 147 -4.74 -9.87 4.46
C CYS A 147 -3.47 -10.32 3.72
N ARG A 148 -3.34 -11.61 3.53
CA ARG A 148 -2.24 -12.23 2.78
C ARG A 148 -2.74 -13.40 1.94
N LEU A 149 -1.91 -13.85 1.02
CA LEU A 149 -2.15 -15.07 0.26
C LEU A 149 -1.28 -16.18 0.84
N GLU A 150 -1.86 -17.34 1.08
CA GLU A 150 -1.13 -18.52 1.53
C GLU A 150 -1.29 -19.66 0.53
N PRO A 151 -0.20 -20.39 0.17
CA PRO A 151 -0.31 -21.58 -0.67
C PRO A 151 -1.18 -22.65 0.00
N THR A 152 -2.10 -23.25 -0.75
CA THR A 152 -2.98 -24.31 -0.22
C THR A 152 -2.24 -25.61 0.08
N GLY A 153 -1.05 -25.82 -0.52
CA GLY A 153 -0.19 -26.97 -0.30
C GLY A 153 0.59 -26.97 1.02
N ILE A 154 0.58 -25.86 1.77
CA ILE A 154 1.13 -25.84 3.13
C ILE A 154 0.08 -26.48 4.04
N ASN A 155 0.27 -27.78 4.34
CA ASN A 155 -0.45 -28.36 5.49
C ASN A 155 -0.12 -27.49 6.70
N ALA A 156 -1.15 -26.89 7.30
CA ALA A 156 -0.99 -26.18 8.57
C ALA A 156 -0.17 -27.10 9.50
N PRO A 157 0.89 -26.59 10.14
CA PRO A 157 1.64 -27.45 11.06
C PRO A 157 0.63 -28.04 12.02
N GLU A 158 0.64 -29.37 12.17
CA GLU A 158 -0.15 -30.06 13.18
C GLU A 158 0.00 -29.26 14.47
N GLU A 159 -1.12 -28.86 15.07
CA GLU A 159 -1.11 -28.13 16.32
C GLU A 159 -0.16 -28.87 17.26
N VAL A 160 0.98 -28.26 17.55
CA VAL A 160 1.85 -28.74 18.63
C VAL A 160 1.04 -28.60 19.90
N LYS A 161 0.39 -29.68 20.28
CA LYS A 161 -0.26 -29.78 21.57
C LYS A 161 0.85 -29.66 22.61
N LEU A 162 0.94 -28.49 23.23
CA LEU A 162 1.71 -28.23 24.43
C LEU A 162 1.04 -28.92 25.63
#